data_619af6458db1840ffe7ae807351d9227
#
_entry.id   619af6458db1840ffe7ae807351d9227
#
_cell.length_a   1.000
_cell.length_b   1.000
_cell.length_c   1.000
_cell.angle_alpha   90.00
_cell.angle_beta   90.00
_cell.angle_gamma   90.00
#
_symmetry.space_group_name_H-M   'P 1'
#
loop_
_entity.id
_entity.type
_entity.pdbx_description
1 polymer ?
#
loop_
_entity_poly.entity_id
_entity_poly.type
_entity_poly.pdbx_seq_one_letter_code
_entity_poly.pdbx_strand_id
1 'polypeptide(L)'
;MGMNYNPSLFVGSPYLYEWNLLSVDVFIDNNYLFRKRLSTRFEDVDNSDGSNDSQFGNYTDVSKMNAYSSVLLRGPSYLRNGSRFSWGVHTALRSATSITGAPSHLVKFIKEGFDYVPQQDLVYESEGFRTASIIWGELGGTYGKKIYEVREKRFLAAAVTAKFLMGFDAAFIDFDNLRYEVQTPGDSINLDVQSVSGTYGHSFNDSEQTLKNPFRPRGFGVGFDVGMTYYHKPRHGAGDCNKSAENLKKYDFRIGFSAIDIGFIKFGKQAETFAFSADSLFWPNVNDAQLNSVDEFDGTVSQYAFFTPTGSLDEDRMDMWLPSALAFDFDYCVAPRFYANLSTVFGIPLSPNAVVRSSLIAITPRYETRRFEASMPLVIHEFKEPHLGLAFRYKWFVLGTDRLGAFTGIWDNTGYDLFFGIIFNVCEKGGKRSPTCPAYSLR
;
A
#
# COMPACT_ATOMS: atom_id res chain seq x y z
N MET A 1 4.88 -0.69 -14.23
CA MET A 1 4.96 -0.91 -12.76
C MET A 1 6.11 -0.13 -12.11
N GLY A 2 7.32 -0.12 -12.61
CA GLY A 2 8.44 0.61 -11.97
C GLY A 2 8.22 2.10 -11.68
N MET A 3 7.38 2.78 -12.44
CA MET A 3 7.06 4.20 -12.21
C MET A 3 6.32 4.49 -10.90
N ASN A 4 5.62 3.52 -10.34
CA ASN A 4 4.95 3.69 -9.04
C ASN A 4 5.93 3.86 -7.89
N TYR A 5 7.17 3.38 -8.08
CA TYR A 5 8.25 3.47 -7.11
C TYR A 5 9.29 4.52 -7.47
N ASN A 6 9.50 4.80 -8.77
CA ASN A 6 10.46 5.81 -9.19
C ASN A 6 10.06 6.40 -10.56
N PRO A 7 9.61 7.66 -10.61
CA PRO A 7 9.18 8.29 -11.86
C PRO A 7 10.30 8.45 -12.90
N SER A 8 11.57 8.43 -12.52
CA SER A 8 12.68 8.59 -13.48
C SER A 8 13.00 7.34 -14.30
N LEU A 9 12.48 6.17 -13.91
CA LEU A 9 12.77 4.90 -14.59
C LEU A 9 12.31 4.88 -16.06
N PHE A 10 11.26 5.63 -16.40
CA PHE A 10 10.79 5.66 -17.78
C PHE A 10 11.70 6.44 -18.73
N VAL A 11 12.48 7.44 -18.24
CA VAL A 11 13.40 8.23 -19.06
C VAL A 11 14.50 7.39 -19.72
N GLY A 12 14.86 6.28 -19.10
CA GLY A 12 15.82 5.31 -19.64
C GLY A 12 15.19 4.12 -20.36
N SER A 13 13.86 4.09 -20.49
CA SER A 13 13.14 2.99 -21.14
C SER A 13 13.54 2.86 -22.62
N PRO A 14 13.66 1.62 -23.14
CA PRO A 14 13.92 1.36 -24.56
C PRO A 14 12.70 1.62 -25.47
N TYR A 15 11.53 1.86 -24.87
CA TYR A 15 10.29 2.05 -25.60
C TYR A 15 10.03 3.52 -25.89
N LEU A 16 9.59 3.85 -27.09
CA LEU A 16 9.21 5.22 -27.49
C LEU A 16 7.86 5.60 -26.87
N TYR A 17 6.93 4.66 -26.88
CA TYR A 17 5.60 4.81 -26.28
C TYR A 17 5.30 3.62 -25.40
N GLU A 18 4.64 3.90 -24.27
CA GLU A 18 4.07 2.90 -23.39
C GLU A 18 2.62 3.29 -23.10
N TRP A 19 1.71 2.36 -23.31
CA TRP A 19 0.29 2.47 -23.03
C TRP A 19 -0.08 1.44 -21.97
N ASN A 20 -0.49 1.87 -20.82
CA ASN A 20 -1.16 1.01 -19.86
C ASN A 20 -2.66 1.12 -20.08
N LEU A 21 -3.31 0.01 -20.38
CA LEU A 21 -4.77 -0.02 -20.51
C LEU A 21 -5.41 -0.12 -19.13
N LEU A 22 -4.94 -1.08 -18.34
CA LEU A 22 -5.40 -1.36 -17.00
C LEU A 22 -4.29 -2.08 -16.23
N SER A 23 -4.10 -1.70 -14.98
CA SER A 23 -3.31 -2.48 -14.02
C SER A 23 -4.01 -2.47 -12.67
N VAL A 24 -4.00 -3.61 -12.01
CA VAL A 24 -4.54 -3.82 -10.67
C VAL A 24 -3.41 -4.33 -9.80
N ASP A 25 -3.36 -3.84 -8.58
CA ASP A 25 -2.44 -4.27 -7.54
C ASP A 25 -3.19 -4.28 -6.22
N VAL A 26 -3.25 -5.43 -5.56
CA VAL A 26 -3.94 -5.63 -4.29
C VAL A 26 -2.95 -6.21 -3.31
N PHE A 27 -2.73 -5.52 -2.23
CA PHE A 27 -1.82 -5.91 -1.17
C PHE A 27 -2.52 -5.85 0.18
N ILE A 28 -2.35 -6.89 1.00
CA ILE A 28 -2.80 -6.97 2.39
C ILE A 28 -1.70 -7.67 3.19
N ASP A 29 -1.32 -7.11 4.29
CA ASP A 29 -0.34 -7.67 5.22
C ASP A 29 -0.70 -7.37 6.67
N ASN A 30 -0.41 -8.29 7.58
CA ASN A 30 -0.51 -8.06 9.02
C ASN A 30 0.47 -8.99 9.78
N ASN A 31 0.67 -8.71 11.07
CA ASN A 31 1.56 -9.52 11.91
C ASN A 31 0.83 -10.28 13.02
N TYR A 32 -0.50 -10.27 13.05
CA TYR A 32 -1.27 -10.83 14.15
C TYR A 32 -2.16 -11.99 13.71
N LEU A 33 -2.93 -11.81 12.63
CA LEU A 33 -3.83 -12.83 12.10
C LEU A 33 -3.14 -13.62 11.01
N PHE A 34 -3.33 -14.93 10.99
CA PHE A 34 -2.86 -15.79 9.91
C PHE A 34 -3.92 -16.79 9.48
N ARG A 35 -3.91 -17.13 8.20
CA ARG A 35 -4.62 -18.28 7.69
C ARG A 35 -3.74 -19.49 7.82
N LYS A 36 -4.25 -20.53 8.48
CA LYS A 36 -3.55 -21.80 8.65
C LYS A 36 -3.24 -22.44 7.29
N ARG A 37 -2.10 -23.12 7.19
CA ARG A 37 -1.75 -23.92 6.01
C ARG A 37 -2.84 -24.93 5.72
N LEU A 38 -3.07 -25.23 4.45
CA LEU A 38 -3.96 -26.31 4.05
C LEU A 38 -3.38 -27.63 4.56
N SER A 39 -4.14 -28.36 5.39
CA SER A 39 -3.75 -29.72 5.81
C SER A 39 -3.72 -30.62 4.56
N THR A 40 -2.60 -31.30 4.34
CA THR A 40 -2.49 -32.31 3.28
C THR A 40 -3.10 -33.64 3.66
N ARG A 41 -3.62 -33.79 4.89
CA ARG A 41 -4.31 -35.00 5.36
C ARG A 41 -5.80 -34.86 5.08
N PHE A 42 -6.33 -35.76 4.25
CA PHE A 42 -7.75 -35.89 3.98
C PHE A 42 -8.61 -36.23 5.22
N GLU A 43 -7.97 -36.60 6.32
CA GLU A 43 -8.63 -36.95 7.59
C GLU A 43 -9.16 -35.74 8.39
N ASP A 44 -8.66 -34.53 8.11
CA ASP A 44 -9.09 -33.30 8.80
C ASP A 44 -10.36 -32.66 8.23
N VAL A 45 -10.89 -33.21 7.13
CA VAL A 45 -12.09 -32.68 6.46
C VAL A 45 -13.39 -33.11 7.15
N ASP A 46 -13.37 -34.21 7.91
CA ASP A 46 -14.58 -34.79 8.50
C ASP A 46 -14.94 -34.24 9.92
N ASN A 47 -14.09 -33.42 10.53
CA ASN A 47 -14.32 -32.81 11.84
C ASN A 47 -14.61 -31.30 11.79
N SER A 48 -15.07 -30.76 10.66
CA SER A 48 -15.56 -29.41 10.62
C SER A 48 -16.96 -29.32 11.22
N ASP A 49 -17.01 -29.17 12.53
CA ASP A 49 -18.13 -28.56 13.22
C ASP A 49 -18.32 -27.16 12.58
N GLY A 50 -19.29 -27.00 11.72
CA GLY A 50 -19.66 -25.86 10.87
C GLY A 50 -19.25 -24.42 11.22
N SER A 51 -18.29 -24.21 12.08
CA SER A 51 -17.69 -22.91 12.40
C SER A 51 -16.52 -22.65 11.44
N ASN A 52 -16.66 -21.62 10.60
CA ASN A 52 -15.60 -21.07 9.74
C ASN A 52 -14.35 -20.61 10.50
N ASP A 53 -14.32 -20.73 11.81
CA ASP A 53 -13.29 -20.23 12.73
C ASP A 53 -12.03 -21.10 12.78
N SER A 54 -12.08 -22.33 12.27
CA SER A 54 -10.94 -23.26 12.32
C SER A 54 -9.81 -22.94 11.33
N GLN A 55 -10.07 -22.11 10.30
CA GLN A 55 -9.08 -21.77 9.26
C GLN A 55 -8.16 -20.60 9.61
N PHE A 56 -8.57 -19.74 10.54
CA PHE A 56 -7.81 -18.58 10.97
C PHE A 56 -7.26 -18.77 12.38
N GLY A 57 -6.05 -18.29 12.60
CA GLY A 57 -5.41 -18.25 13.92
C GLY A 57 -4.86 -16.85 14.20
N ASN A 58 -4.40 -16.65 15.42
CA ASN A 58 -3.67 -15.44 15.80
C ASN A 58 -2.39 -15.82 16.53
N TYR A 59 -1.33 -15.04 16.32
CA TYR A 59 -0.09 -15.19 17.06
C TYR A 59 -0.28 -14.67 18.49
N THR A 60 0.13 -15.47 19.48
CA THR A 60 -0.04 -15.16 20.91
C THR A 60 1.11 -14.36 21.50
N ASP A 61 2.25 -14.33 20.83
CA ASP A 61 3.47 -13.62 21.22
C ASP A 61 3.53 -12.17 20.69
N VAL A 62 2.54 -11.76 19.90
CA VAL A 62 2.46 -10.40 19.36
C VAL A 62 1.70 -9.48 20.31
N SER A 63 2.39 -8.52 20.91
CA SER A 63 1.80 -7.52 21.80
C SER A 63 1.15 -6.34 21.07
N LYS A 64 1.69 -5.97 19.91
CA LYS A 64 1.20 -4.85 19.07
C LYS A 64 0.93 -5.33 17.64
N MET A 65 -0.30 -5.15 17.18
CA MET A 65 -0.70 -5.45 15.80
C MET A 65 -0.34 -4.30 14.87
N ASN A 66 0.26 -4.67 13.74
CA ASN A 66 0.37 -3.80 12.57
C ASN A 66 -0.31 -4.47 11.39
N ALA A 67 -1.09 -3.71 10.65
CA ALA A 67 -1.74 -4.20 9.43
C ALA A 67 -1.72 -3.12 8.35
N TYR A 68 -1.57 -3.55 7.11
CA TYR A 68 -1.49 -2.68 5.95
C TYR A 68 -2.33 -3.26 4.83
N SER A 69 -3.09 -2.41 4.15
CA SER A 69 -3.73 -2.79 2.91
C SER A 69 -3.59 -1.70 1.87
N SER A 70 -3.46 -2.07 0.62
CA SER A 70 -3.52 -1.14 -0.48
C SER A 70 -4.14 -1.77 -1.72
N VAL A 71 -4.94 -0.97 -2.42
CA VAL A 71 -5.49 -1.32 -3.72
C VAL A 71 -5.13 -0.21 -4.70
N LEU A 72 -4.51 -0.56 -5.80
CA LEU A 72 -4.25 0.34 -6.91
C LEU A 72 -4.95 -0.19 -8.16
N LEU A 73 -5.89 0.58 -8.66
CA LEU A 73 -6.48 0.41 -9.97
C LEU A 73 -5.96 1.53 -10.88
N ARG A 74 -4.96 1.23 -11.70
CA ARG A 74 -4.44 2.19 -12.68
C ARG A 74 -5.22 2.06 -13.97
N GLY A 75 -5.90 3.14 -14.34
CA GLY A 75 -6.62 3.27 -15.60
C GLY A 75 -5.71 3.57 -16.79
N PRO A 76 -6.28 4.04 -17.89
CA PRO A 76 -5.52 4.40 -19.07
C PRO A 76 -4.39 5.38 -18.73
N SER A 77 -3.18 5.02 -19.15
CA SER A 77 -2.02 5.90 -19.02
C SER A 77 -1.14 5.82 -20.25
N TYR A 78 -0.49 6.93 -20.54
CA TYR A 78 0.34 7.11 -21.71
C TYR A 78 1.67 7.73 -21.34
N LEU A 79 2.74 7.12 -21.83
CA LEU A 79 4.10 7.60 -21.67
C LEU A 79 4.75 7.76 -23.04
N ARG A 80 5.43 8.87 -23.25
CA ARG A 80 6.27 9.12 -24.42
C ARG A 80 7.70 9.37 -24.00
N ASN A 81 8.60 8.58 -24.54
CA ASN A 81 10.03 8.71 -24.33
C ASN A 81 10.68 9.42 -25.51
N GLY A 82 11.30 10.55 -25.29
CA GLY A 82 11.99 11.32 -26.29
C GLY A 82 13.51 11.34 -26.08
N SER A 83 14.26 11.81 -27.05
CA SER A 83 15.73 11.89 -26.98
C SER A 83 16.21 12.88 -25.91
N ARG A 84 15.50 13.99 -25.72
CA ARG A 84 15.86 15.08 -24.78
C ARG A 84 15.02 15.06 -23.52
N PHE A 85 13.71 14.82 -23.65
CA PHE A 85 12.76 14.79 -22.54
C PHE A 85 11.71 13.72 -22.78
N SER A 86 11.12 13.27 -21.72
CA SER A 86 10.07 12.26 -21.66
C SER A 86 8.92 12.81 -20.86
N TRP A 87 7.68 12.46 -21.22
CA TRP A 87 6.51 12.88 -20.49
C TRP A 87 5.42 11.81 -20.51
N GLY A 88 4.51 11.91 -19.59
CA GLY A 88 3.37 11.00 -19.55
C GLY A 88 2.24 11.52 -18.70
N VAL A 89 1.08 10.89 -18.87
CA VAL A 89 -0.11 11.12 -18.07
C VAL A 89 -0.68 9.79 -17.61
N HIS A 90 -1.27 9.79 -16.43
CA HIS A 90 -1.92 8.60 -15.91
C HIS A 90 -3.15 8.95 -15.08
N THR A 91 -4.04 7.98 -14.97
CA THR A 91 -5.18 7.99 -14.04
C THR A 91 -5.10 6.78 -13.13
N ALA A 92 -5.52 6.94 -11.89
CA ALA A 92 -5.67 5.82 -10.97
C ALA A 92 -6.78 6.05 -9.95
N LEU A 93 -7.32 4.95 -9.45
CA LEU A 93 -8.12 4.89 -8.23
C LEU A 93 -7.31 4.09 -7.21
N ARG A 94 -7.20 4.61 -6.00
CA ARG A 94 -6.37 4.03 -4.95
C ARG A 94 -7.11 3.98 -3.63
N SER A 95 -6.84 2.93 -2.88
CA SER A 95 -7.22 2.81 -1.47
C SER A 95 -5.99 2.41 -0.67
N ALA A 96 -5.85 2.95 0.51
CA ALA A 96 -4.80 2.53 1.43
C ALA A 96 -5.32 2.62 2.87
N THR A 97 -4.98 1.60 3.65
CA THR A 97 -5.30 1.53 5.08
C THR A 97 -4.07 1.06 5.84
N SER A 98 -3.83 1.65 6.99
CA SER A 98 -2.79 1.22 7.92
C SER A 98 -3.31 1.18 9.34
N ILE A 99 -2.92 0.16 10.08
CA ILE A 99 -3.07 0.03 11.54
C ILE A 99 -1.66 -0.14 12.08
N THR A 100 -1.25 0.70 13.00
CA THR A 100 0.10 0.66 13.56
C THR A 100 0.06 0.72 15.09
N GLY A 101 0.67 -0.28 15.72
CA GLY A 101 0.81 -0.34 17.17
C GLY A 101 -0.46 -0.72 17.93
N ALA A 102 -1.52 -1.20 17.26
CA ALA A 102 -2.76 -1.58 17.95
C ALA A 102 -2.51 -2.70 18.96
N PRO A 103 -2.89 -2.52 20.24
CA PRO A 103 -2.65 -3.51 21.26
C PRO A 103 -3.44 -4.80 20.99
N SER A 104 -2.78 -5.96 21.11
CA SER A 104 -3.37 -7.26 20.76
C SER A 104 -4.60 -7.59 21.59
N HIS A 105 -4.67 -7.16 22.84
CA HIS A 105 -5.85 -7.34 23.69
C HIS A 105 -7.07 -6.57 23.17
N LEU A 106 -6.89 -5.33 22.66
CA LEU A 106 -7.97 -4.55 22.04
C LEU A 106 -8.46 -5.22 20.74
N VAL A 107 -7.54 -5.65 19.90
CA VAL A 107 -7.86 -6.39 18.66
C VAL A 107 -8.63 -7.66 18.97
N LYS A 108 -8.29 -8.34 20.06
CA LYS A 108 -8.96 -9.56 20.48
C LYS A 108 -10.39 -9.30 20.97
N PHE A 109 -10.63 -8.22 21.74
CA PHE A 109 -11.98 -7.81 22.09
C PHE A 109 -12.83 -7.41 20.86
N ILE A 110 -12.22 -6.76 19.88
CA ILE A 110 -12.93 -6.44 18.61
C ILE A 110 -13.31 -7.72 17.85
N LYS A 111 -12.46 -8.75 17.88
CA LYS A 111 -12.69 -10.01 17.17
C LYS A 111 -13.69 -10.92 17.91
N GLU A 112 -13.50 -11.11 19.21
CA GLU A 112 -14.24 -12.09 20.00
C GLU A 112 -15.46 -11.48 20.74
N GLY A 113 -15.53 -10.14 20.84
CA GLY A 113 -16.51 -9.40 21.66
C GLY A 113 -16.01 -9.09 23.07
N PHE A 114 -16.71 -8.19 23.76
CA PHE A 114 -16.38 -7.83 25.15
C PHE A 114 -16.75 -8.93 26.15
N ASP A 115 -17.52 -9.93 25.74
CA ASP A 115 -17.86 -11.14 26.49
C ASP A 115 -16.74 -12.20 26.53
N TYR A 116 -15.58 -11.88 25.93
CA TYR A 116 -14.41 -12.77 25.96
C TYR A 116 -13.81 -12.89 27.39
N VAL A 117 -14.26 -13.88 28.15
CA VAL A 117 -13.95 -14.11 29.56
C VAL A 117 -12.46 -14.05 29.92
N PRO A 118 -11.49 -14.59 29.12
CA PRO A 118 -10.08 -14.58 29.51
C PRO A 118 -9.45 -13.17 29.61
N GLN A 119 -10.12 -12.13 29.16
CA GLN A 119 -9.64 -10.74 29.18
C GLN A 119 -10.52 -9.82 30.04
N GLN A 120 -11.56 -10.33 30.67
CA GLN A 120 -12.41 -9.57 31.58
C GLN A 120 -11.76 -9.38 32.94
N ASP A 121 -12.18 -8.34 33.66
CA ASP A 121 -11.71 -7.96 35.00
C ASP A 121 -10.17 -7.80 35.10
N LEU A 122 -9.55 -7.39 33.97
CA LEU A 122 -8.12 -7.09 33.86
C LEU A 122 -7.93 -5.67 33.35
N VAL A 123 -7.04 -4.91 34.01
CA VAL A 123 -6.67 -3.57 33.56
C VAL A 123 -5.62 -3.67 32.44
N TYR A 124 -5.93 -3.06 31.32
CA TYR A 124 -5.05 -2.93 30.19
C TYR A 124 -4.57 -1.50 30.03
N GLU A 125 -3.29 -1.36 29.77
CA GLU A 125 -2.65 -0.07 29.47
C GLU A 125 -1.92 -0.18 28.14
N SER A 126 -2.12 0.82 27.29
CA SER A 126 -1.50 0.88 25.95
C SER A 126 -0.96 2.27 25.71
N GLU A 127 0.29 2.31 25.30
CA GLU A 127 0.83 3.48 24.59
C GLU A 127 0.11 3.64 23.25
N GLY A 128 0.19 4.81 22.66
CA GLY A 128 -0.54 5.19 21.46
C GLY A 128 -0.55 4.20 20.31
N PHE A 129 -1.64 4.18 19.58
CA PHE A 129 -1.77 3.44 18.33
C PHE A 129 -2.52 4.27 17.29
N ARG A 130 -2.28 3.97 16.02
CA ARG A 130 -2.85 4.71 14.90
C ARG A 130 -3.54 3.82 13.90
N THR A 131 -4.66 4.30 13.40
CA THR A 131 -5.35 3.71 12.25
C THR A 131 -5.68 4.82 11.28
N ALA A 132 -5.39 4.63 9.99
CA ALA A 132 -5.75 5.58 8.96
C ALA A 132 -6.15 4.84 7.69
N SER A 133 -7.20 5.34 7.03
CA SER A 133 -7.72 4.79 5.78
C SER A 133 -8.11 5.93 4.84
N ILE A 134 -7.82 5.78 3.55
CA ILE A 134 -8.18 6.76 2.53
C ILE A 134 -8.47 6.09 1.19
N ILE A 135 -9.49 6.61 0.48
CA ILE A 135 -9.82 6.24 -0.90
C ILE A 135 -9.78 7.50 -1.75
N TRP A 136 -9.01 7.44 -2.86
CA TRP A 136 -8.85 8.60 -3.73
C TRP A 136 -8.65 8.24 -5.19
N GLY A 137 -9.07 9.15 -6.05
CA GLY A 137 -8.70 9.17 -7.47
C GLY A 137 -7.53 10.10 -7.72
N GLU A 138 -6.68 9.77 -8.70
CA GLU A 138 -5.57 10.64 -9.10
C GLU A 138 -5.50 10.82 -10.62
N LEU A 139 -5.17 12.05 -11.03
CA LEU A 139 -4.77 12.40 -12.37
C LEU A 139 -3.34 12.94 -12.29
N GLY A 140 -2.38 12.19 -12.82
CA GLY A 140 -0.97 12.54 -12.74
C GLY A 140 -0.34 12.89 -14.07
N GLY A 141 0.54 13.90 -14.04
CA GLY A 141 1.41 14.29 -15.14
C GLY A 141 2.87 14.13 -14.75
N THR A 142 3.63 13.40 -15.55
CA THR A 142 5.05 13.13 -15.31
C THR A 142 5.90 13.80 -16.38
N TYR A 143 6.95 14.48 -15.95
CA TYR A 143 7.98 15.04 -16.82
C TYR A 143 9.35 14.55 -16.38
N GLY A 144 10.16 14.08 -17.32
CA GLY A 144 11.49 13.59 -17.04
C GLY A 144 12.50 13.97 -18.11
N LYS A 145 13.75 14.09 -17.69
CA LYS A 145 14.86 14.50 -18.56
C LYS A 145 16.15 13.78 -18.17
N LYS A 146 17.01 13.53 -19.17
CA LYS A 146 18.42 13.21 -18.90
C LYS A 146 19.14 14.51 -18.53
N ILE A 147 19.60 14.60 -17.28
CA ILE A 147 20.31 15.79 -16.76
C ILE A 147 21.76 15.79 -17.21
N TYR A 148 22.37 14.61 -17.20
CA TYR A 148 23.77 14.44 -17.51
C TYR A 148 23.95 13.20 -18.38
N GLU A 149 24.74 13.29 -19.45
CA GLU A 149 25.04 12.17 -20.34
C GLU A 149 26.47 12.25 -20.83
N VAL A 150 27.24 11.17 -20.68
CA VAL A 150 28.63 11.06 -21.16
C VAL A 150 28.71 9.99 -22.22
N ARG A 151 28.96 10.42 -23.48
CA ARG A 151 29.24 9.55 -24.64
C ARG A 151 28.24 8.37 -24.76
N GLU A 152 26.96 8.59 -24.44
CA GLU A 152 25.92 7.57 -24.44
C GLU A 152 26.17 6.37 -23.50
N LYS A 153 27.22 6.40 -22.68
CA LYS A 153 27.64 5.31 -21.80
C LYS A 153 27.14 5.43 -20.38
N ARG A 154 26.95 6.66 -19.93
CA ARG A 154 26.47 6.98 -18.57
C ARG A 154 25.52 8.13 -18.67
N PHE A 155 24.39 8.02 -18.02
CA PHE A 155 23.49 9.15 -17.90
C PHE A 155 22.76 9.15 -16.57
N LEU A 156 22.43 10.34 -16.12
CA LEU A 156 21.56 10.59 -14.98
C LEU A 156 20.23 11.07 -15.50
N ALA A 157 19.16 10.34 -15.19
CA ALA A 157 17.79 10.71 -15.46
C ALA A 157 17.16 11.29 -14.19
N ALA A 158 16.34 12.33 -14.33
CA ALA A 158 15.48 12.80 -13.26
C ALA A 158 14.07 13.00 -13.80
N ALA A 159 13.09 12.82 -12.92
CA ALA A 159 11.70 13.06 -13.25
C ALA A 159 10.91 13.54 -12.04
N VAL A 160 9.85 14.26 -12.33
CA VAL A 160 8.85 14.72 -11.37
C VAL A 160 7.48 14.34 -11.89
N THR A 161 6.63 13.85 -11.01
CA THR A 161 5.19 13.66 -11.24
C THR A 161 4.43 14.65 -10.38
N ALA A 162 3.52 15.40 -10.96
CA ALA A 162 2.52 16.19 -10.24
C ALA A 162 1.17 15.48 -10.35
N LYS A 163 0.45 15.39 -9.24
CA LYS A 163 -0.82 14.67 -9.11
C LYS A 163 -1.91 15.62 -8.63
N PHE A 164 -3.02 15.64 -9.32
CA PHE A 164 -4.27 16.17 -8.83
C PHE A 164 -5.05 15.05 -8.15
N LEU A 165 -5.49 15.27 -6.92
CA LEU A 165 -6.09 14.24 -6.07
C LEU A 165 -7.56 14.58 -5.80
N MET A 166 -8.42 13.56 -5.85
CA MET A 166 -9.84 13.62 -5.54
C MET A 166 -10.12 12.62 -4.42
N GLY A 167 -10.32 13.09 -3.20
CA GLY A 167 -10.67 12.25 -2.05
C GLY A 167 -12.14 11.84 -2.10
N PHE A 168 -12.40 10.55 -1.98
CA PHE A 168 -13.76 10.02 -1.91
C PHE A 168 -14.16 9.72 -0.49
N ASP A 169 -13.26 9.08 0.26
CA ASP A 169 -13.52 8.68 1.63
C ASP A 169 -12.23 8.63 2.43
N ALA A 170 -12.31 8.98 3.72
CA ALA A 170 -11.19 8.90 4.63
C ALA A 170 -11.63 8.85 6.09
N ALA A 171 -10.85 8.15 6.91
CA ALA A 171 -10.98 8.15 8.35
C ALA A 171 -9.62 7.91 8.99
N PHE A 172 -9.42 8.47 10.17
CA PHE A 172 -8.25 8.19 10.99
C PHE A 172 -8.61 8.15 12.47
N ILE A 173 -7.80 7.44 13.23
CA ILE A 173 -7.81 7.40 14.69
C ILE A 173 -6.35 7.45 15.14
N ASP A 174 -6.03 8.38 16.03
CA ASP A 174 -4.72 8.51 16.68
C ASP A 174 -4.93 8.57 18.19
N PHE A 175 -4.68 7.48 18.87
CA PHE A 175 -4.70 7.42 20.34
C PHE A 175 -3.30 7.69 20.89
N ASP A 176 -3.19 8.59 21.84
CA ASP A 176 -1.94 8.85 22.58
C ASP A 176 -1.76 7.88 23.75
N ASN A 177 -2.83 7.63 24.50
CA ASN A 177 -2.88 6.64 25.56
C ASN A 177 -4.27 6.02 25.67
N LEU A 178 -4.33 4.80 26.19
CA LEU A 178 -5.56 4.12 26.50
C LEU A 178 -5.34 3.18 27.67
N ARG A 179 -6.05 3.42 28.80
CA ARG A 179 -6.09 2.52 29.95
C ARG A 179 -7.53 2.17 30.28
N TYR A 180 -7.85 0.90 30.25
CA TYR A 180 -9.22 0.43 30.40
C TYR A 180 -9.32 -0.95 31.07
N GLU A 181 -10.52 -1.25 31.56
CA GLU A 181 -10.91 -2.52 32.11
C GLU A 181 -12.31 -2.89 31.61
N VAL A 182 -12.53 -4.14 31.22
CA VAL A 182 -13.87 -4.68 30.97
C VAL A 182 -14.35 -5.39 32.21
N GLN A 183 -15.28 -4.79 32.93
CA GLN A 183 -15.81 -5.27 34.20
C GLN A 183 -17.08 -6.09 33.98
N THR A 184 -17.20 -7.22 34.70
CA THR A 184 -18.35 -8.14 34.61
C THR A 184 -19.08 -8.34 35.94
N PRO A 185 -19.72 -7.28 36.48
CA PRO A 185 -20.49 -7.41 37.73
C PRO A 185 -21.84 -8.11 37.45
N GLY A 186 -21.89 -9.44 37.75
CA GLY A 186 -23.07 -10.28 37.45
C GLY A 186 -23.25 -10.53 35.96
N ASP A 187 -24.44 -10.18 35.41
CA ASP A 187 -24.77 -10.40 34.00
C ASP A 187 -24.47 -9.18 33.11
N SER A 188 -23.92 -8.10 33.67
CA SER A 188 -23.61 -6.86 32.97
C SER A 188 -22.16 -6.83 32.52
N ILE A 189 -21.89 -6.31 31.29
CA ILE A 189 -20.54 -6.06 30.80
C ILE A 189 -20.36 -4.56 30.66
N ASN A 190 -19.47 -4.00 31.47
CA ASN A 190 -19.20 -2.56 31.51
C ASN A 190 -17.78 -2.27 31.04
N LEU A 191 -17.59 -1.17 30.33
CA LEU A 191 -16.27 -0.68 29.95
C LEU A 191 -15.90 0.49 30.87
N ASP A 192 -14.89 0.29 31.69
CA ASP A 192 -14.30 1.33 32.55
C ASP A 192 -13.00 1.81 31.92
N VAL A 193 -13.02 3.01 31.35
CA VAL A 193 -11.84 3.66 30.77
C VAL A 193 -11.26 4.62 31.80
N GLN A 194 -10.12 4.24 32.36
CA GLN A 194 -9.45 4.98 33.43
C GLN A 194 -8.66 6.19 32.91
N SER A 195 -8.16 6.14 31.68
CA SER A 195 -7.60 7.28 30.96
C SER A 195 -7.62 7.02 29.46
N VAL A 196 -7.97 8.03 28.70
CA VAL A 196 -7.91 8.00 27.23
C VAL A 196 -7.64 9.39 26.70
N SER A 197 -6.75 9.51 25.71
CA SER A 197 -6.58 10.74 24.95
C SER A 197 -6.23 10.42 23.52
N GLY A 198 -6.64 11.30 22.61
CA GLY A 198 -6.39 11.14 21.18
C GLY A 198 -7.26 12.01 20.32
N THR A 199 -7.13 11.78 19.02
CA THR A 199 -7.93 12.43 17.99
C THR A 199 -8.45 11.39 17.02
N TYR A 200 -9.63 11.59 16.46
CA TYR A 200 -10.14 10.84 15.34
C TYR A 200 -10.87 11.76 14.37
N GLY A 201 -11.03 11.30 13.16
CA GLY A 201 -11.79 12.06 12.16
C GLY A 201 -12.26 11.19 11.01
N HIS A 202 -13.31 11.65 10.37
CA HIS A 202 -13.90 10.99 9.20
C HIS A 202 -14.44 12.02 8.20
N SER A 203 -14.52 11.59 6.94
CA SER A 203 -14.98 12.43 5.83
C SER A 203 -16.47 12.24 5.49
N PHE A 204 -17.21 11.46 6.28
CA PHE A 204 -18.59 11.07 5.99
C PHE A 204 -19.40 10.98 7.27
N ASN A 205 -20.63 11.55 7.24
CA ASN A 205 -21.57 11.51 8.36
C ASN A 205 -22.71 10.52 8.15
N ASP A 206 -22.98 10.10 6.88
CA ASP A 206 -24.09 9.22 6.56
C ASP A 206 -23.63 8.06 5.67
N SER A 207 -23.62 6.86 6.24
CA SER A 207 -23.23 5.63 5.56
C SER A 207 -24.16 5.29 4.37
N GLU A 208 -25.46 5.64 4.42
CA GLU A 208 -26.36 5.38 3.32
C GLU A 208 -26.09 6.26 2.10
N GLN A 209 -25.72 7.53 2.29
CA GLN A 209 -25.34 8.41 1.17
C GLN A 209 -24.00 7.99 0.56
N THR A 210 -23.09 7.47 1.36
CA THR A 210 -21.81 6.94 0.90
C THR A 210 -22.01 5.74 -0.03
N LEU A 211 -22.90 4.82 0.33
CA LEU A 211 -23.22 3.66 -0.50
C LEU A 211 -23.96 4.03 -1.80
N LYS A 212 -24.79 5.08 -1.78
CA LYS A 212 -25.53 5.55 -2.98
C LYS A 212 -24.63 6.23 -4.01
N ASN A 213 -23.56 6.94 -3.58
CA ASN A 213 -22.64 7.68 -4.45
C ASN A 213 -21.19 7.54 -4.01
N PRO A 214 -20.57 6.36 -4.11
CA PRO A 214 -19.25 6.07 -3.55
C PRO A 214 -18.10 6.84 -4.22
N PHE A 215 -18.29 7.35 -5.44
CA PHE A 215 -17.29 8.12 -6.19
C PHE A 215 -17.57 9.63 -6.24
N ARG A 216 -18.41 10.16 -5.34
CA ARG A 216 -18.56 11.61 -5.20
C ARG A 216 -17.35 12.18 -4.48
N PRO A 217 -16.57 13.11 -5.10
CA PRO A 217 -15.46 13.74 -4.42
C PRO A 217 -15.92 14.55 -3.21
N ARG A 218 -15.31 14.31 -2.05
CA ARG A 218 -15.54 15.03 -0.79
C ARG A 218 -14.34 15.91 -0.41
N GLY A 219 -13.19 15.66 -1.06
CA GLY A 219 -11.96 16.40 -0.84
C GLY A 219 -11.13 16.52 -2.10
N PHE A 220 -10.24 17.50 -2.10
CA PHE A 220 -9.27 17.69 -3.18
C PHE A 220 -7.88 17.93 -2.61
N GLY A 221 -6.88 17.56 -3.39
CA GLY A 221 -5.51 17.67 -2.95
C GLY A 221 -4.51 17.67 -4.08
N VAL A 222 -3.26 17.74 -3.69
CA VAL A 222 -2.11 17.67 -4.59
C VAL A 222 -1.08 16.69 -4.06
N GLY A 223 -0.40 16.03 -4.97
CA GLY A 223 0.68 15.11 -4.63
C GLY A 223 1.82 15.22 -5.62
N PHE A 224 3.01 14.80 -5.18
CA PHE A 224 4.22 14.83 -5.98
C PHE A 224 5.02 13.55 -5.78
N ASP A 225 5.65 13.11 -6.90
CA ASP A 225 6.73 12.13 -6.84
C ASP A 225 7.96 12.74 -7.49
N VAL A 226 9.12 12.48 -6.92
CA VAL A 226 10.42 12.90 -7.47
C VAL A 226 11.33 11.71 -7.53
N GLY A 227 12.08 11.56 -8.63
CA GLY A 227 13.00 10.45 -8.76
C GLY A 227 14.22 10.77 -9.60
N MET A 228 15.30 10.08 -9.30
CA MET A 228 16.56 10.13 -10.03
C MET A 228 17.07 8.72 -10.27
N THR A 229 17.61 8.46 -11.47
CA THR A 229 18.19 7.16 -11.81
C THR A 229 19.48 7.35 -12.60
N TYR A 230 20.56 6.79 -12.09
CA TYR A 230 21.82 6.70 -12.79
C TYR A 230 21.93 5.38 -13.55
N TYR A 231 22.28 5.47 -14.84
CA TYR A 231 22.48 4.32 -15.72
C TYR A 231 23.94 4.22 -16.13
N HIS A 232 24.51 3.04 -15.96
CA HIS A 232 25.85 2.69 -16.45
C HIS A 232 25.73 1.70 -17.60
N LYS A 233 26.18 2.12 -18.81
CA LYS A 233 26.24 1.27 -20.00
C LYS A 233 27.68 0.80 -20.21
N PRO A 234 27.91 -0.45 -20.68
CA PRO A 234 29.26 -0.98 -20.85
C PRO A 234 30.05 -0.25 -21.92
N ARG A 235 31.37 -0.33 -21.83
CA ARG A 235 32.27 0.02 -22.94
C ARG A 235 32.07 -0.99 -24.06
N HIS A 236 32.12 -0.57 -25.33
CA HIS A 236 32.09 -1.48 -26.46
C HIS A 236 33.08 -2.63 -26.26
N GLY A 237 32.59 -3.86 -26.19
CA GLY A 237 33.35 -5.08 -26.12
C GLY A 237 33.59 -5.72 -24.73
N ALA A 238 33.16 -5.11 -23.63
CA ALA A 238 33.53 -5.56 -22.29
C ALA A 238 32.46 -6.41 -21.55
N GLY A 239 31.22 -6.52 -22.00
CA GLY A 239 30.19 -7.28 -21.29
C GLY A 239 29.29 -8.12 -22.20
N ASP A 240 29.07 -9.38 -21.83
CA ASP A 240 28.17 -10.28 -22.58
C ASP A 240 26.73 -9.82 -22.58
N CYS A 241 26.32 -9.02 -21.59
CA CYS A 241 24.97 -8.44 -21.49
C CYS A 241 24.58 -7.54 -22.68
N ASN A 242 25.56 -7.00 -23.41
CA ASN A 242 25.33 -6.09 -24.52
C ASN A 242 25.42 -6.77 -25.89
N LYS A 243 25.88 -8.01 -25.97
CA LYS A 243 26.11 -8.72 -27.24
C LYS A 243 24.86 -9.38 -27.80
N SER A 244 23.85 -9.64 -26.98
CA SER A 244 22.61 -10.27 -27.45
C SER A 244 21.71 -9.22 -28.08
N ALA A 245 21.35 -9.40 -29.35
CA ALA A 245 20.35 -8.60 -30.05
C ALA A 245 18.95 -8.69 -29.39
N GLU A 246 18.78 -9.60 -28.45
CA GLU A 246 17.56 -9.84 -27.71
C GLU A 246 17.50 -9.12 -26.35
N ASN A 247 18.61 -8.53 -25.86
CA ASN A 247 18.60 -7.75 -24.64
C ASN A 247 17.94 -6.38 -24.86
N LEU A 248 16.78 -6.20 -24.24
CA LEU A 248 16.01 -4.95 -24.30
C LEU A 248 16.66 -3.84 -23.51
N LYS A 249 17.25 -4.16 -22.35
CA LYS A 249 17.90 -3.21 -21.46
C LYS A 249 19.41 -3.20 -21.71
N LYS A 250 19.95 -2.03 -22.05
CA LYS A 250 21.35 -1.84 -22.42
C LYS A 250 22.13 -1.13 -21.32
N TYR A 251 22.14 -1.71 -20.12
CA TYR A 251 22.98 -1.24 -19.03
C TYR A 251 23.61 -2.44 -18.30
N ASP A 252 24.77 -2.22 -17.70
CA ASP A 252 25.37 -3.18 -16.77
C ASP A 252 24.70 -3.06 -15.42
N PHE A 253 24.50 -1.83 -14.94
CA PHE A 253 23.71 -1.55 -13.74
C PHE A 253 23.01 -0.21 -13.81
N ARG A 254 22.01 -0.06 -12.99
CA ARG A 254 21.36 1.21 -12.70
C ARG A 254 21.11 1.33 -11.20
N ILE A 255 21.12 2.58 -10.72
CA ILE A 255 20.81 2.93 -9.33
C ILE A 255 19.77 4.01 -9.34
N GLY A 256 18.68 3.82 -8.61
CA GLY A 256 17.56 4.75 -8.53
C GLY A 256 17.25 5.15 -7.09
N PHE A 257 16.88 6.42 -6.91
CA PHE A 257 16.31 6.97 -5.67
C PHE A 257 15.07 7.75 -5.99
N SER A 258 14.07 7.67 -5.11
CA SER A 258 12.85 8.45 -5.26
C SER A 258 12.16 8.72 -3.93
N ALA A 259 11.39 9.79 -3.93
CA ALA A 259 10.40 10.09 -2.90
C ALA A 259 9.04 10.14 -3.61
N ILE A 260 8.08 9.40 -3.10
CA ILE A 260 6.80 9.15 -3.76
C ILE A 260 5.63 9.46 -2.82
N ASP A 261 4.50 9.79 -3.42
CA ASP A 261 3.23 10.09 -2.74
C ASP A 261 3.37 11.19 -1.67
N ILE A 262 4.22 12.22 -1.92
CA ILE A 262 4.34 13.39 -1.06
C ILE A 262 3.15 14.28 -1.35
N GLY A 263 2.14 14.28 -0.46
CA GLY A 263 0.93 15.06 -0.70
C GLY A 263 -0.15 14.81 0.34
N PHE A 264 -1.22 15.58 0.21
CA PHE A 264 -2.37 15.50 1.11
C PHE A 264 -3.67 15.83 0.37
N ILE A 265 -4.77 15.44 0.97
CA ILE A 265 -6.13 15.75 0.52
C ILE A 265 -6.85 16.46 1.65
N LYS A 266 -7.48 17.59 1.34
CA LYS A 266 -8.34 18.34 2.25
C LYS A 266 -9.78 17.95 2.02
N PHE A 267 -10.39 17.37 3.04
CA PHE A 267 -11.82 17.08 3.09
C PHE A 267 -12.56 18.26 3.72
N GLY A 268 -13.70 18.63 3.14
CA GLY A 268 -14.45 19.83 3.52
C GLY A 268 -15.69 19.51 4.34
N LYS A 269 -16.72 20.31 4.20
CA LYS A 269 -17.95 20.48 4.99
C LYS A 269 -18.69 19.25 5.58
N GLN A 270 -18.34 18.03 5.20
CA GLN A 270 -18.90 16.79 5.75
C GLN A 270 -17.82 16.01 6.53
N ALA A 271 -16.64 16.57 6.61
CA ALA A 271 -15.55 15.96 7.37
C ALA A 271 -15.49 16.62 8.74
N GLU A 272 -15.35 15.82 9.75
CA GLU A 272 -15.26 16.23 11.15
C GLU A 272 -14.02 15.63 11.79
N THR A 273 -13.41 16.40 12.65
CA THR A 273 -12.27 15.97 13.49
C THR A 273 -12.65 16.18 14.94
N PHE A 274 -12.42 15.17 15.73
CA PHE A 274 -12.77 15.12 17.15
C PHE A 274 -11.49 14.95 17.98
N ALA A 275 -11.36 15.73 19.03
CA ALA A 275 -10.33 15.56 20.03
C ALA A 275 -10.98 15.15 21.35
N PHE A 276 -10.40 14.18 22.02
CA PHE A 276 -10.92 13.70 23.30
C PHE A 276 -9.78 13.49 24.29
N SER A 277 -10.09 13.82 25.54
CA SER A 277 -9.22 13.53 26.68
C SER A 277 -10.12 13.32 27.91
N ALA A 278 -10.07 12.14 28.47
CA ALA A 278 -10.85 11.80 29.66
C ALA A 278 -9.98 10.97 30.63
N ASP A 279 -10.04 11.37 31.92
CA ASP A 279 -9.37 10.66 33.01
C ASP A 279 -10.27 9.58 33.62
N SER A 280 -11.55 9.55 33.28
CA SER A 280 -12.51 8.52 33.70
C SER A 280 -13.73 8.57 32.80
N LEU A 281 -14.04 7.42 32.15
CA LEU A 281 -15.23 7.23 31.35
C LEU A 281 -15.80 5.88 31.70
N PHE A 282 -17.05 5.82 32.12
CA PHE A 282 -17.74 4.59 32.43
C PHE A 282 -18.89 4.35 31.46
N TRP A 283 -18.83 3.24 30.73
CA TRP A 283 -19.83 2.85 29.76
C TRP A 283 -20.52 1.57 30.24
N PRO A 284 -21.74 1.67 30.82
CA PRO A 284 -22.46 0.51 31.30
C PRO A 284 -23.09 -0.28 30.12
N ASN A 285 -23.16 -1.60 30.26
CA ASN A 285 -23.77 -2.51 29.29
C ASN A 285 -23.27 -2.28 27.85
N VAL A 286 -21.95 -2.21 27.69
CA VAL A 286 -21.32 -1.88 26.39
C VAL A 286 -21.74 -2.83 25.26
N ASN A 287 -22.10 -4.08 25.56
CA ASN A 287 -22.60 -5.04 24.57
C ASN A 287 -24.00 -4.71 24.05
N ASP A 288 -24.81 -3.93 24.77
CA ASP A 288 -26.16 -3.54 24.35
C ASP A 288 -26.16 -2.31 23.45
N ALA A 289 -25.00 -1.64 23.31
CA ALA A 289 -24.87 -0.47 22.49
C ALA A 289 -25.01 -0.82 20.99
N GLN A 290 -26.12 -0.40 20.40
CA GLN A 290 -26.34 -0.49 18.97
C GLN A 290 -25.88 0.80 18.32
N LEU A 291 -24.67 0.81 17.79
CA LEU A 291 -24.14 1.96 17.04
C LEU A 291 -24.45 1.75 15.55
N ASN A 292 -25.58 2.29 15.10
CA ASN A 292 -26.07 2.06 13.72
C ASN A 292 -25.58 3.12 12.74
N SER A 293 -25.02 4.23 13.22
CA SER A 293 -24.48 5.30 12.40
C SER A 293 -23.21 5.91 13.01
N VAL A 294 -22.44 6.62 12.20
CA VAL A 294 -21.26 7.36 12.65
C VAL A 294 -21.66 8.49 13.59
N ASP A 295 -22.73 9.21 13.28
CA ASP A 295 -23.26 10.29 14.13
C ASP A 295 -23.70 9.77 15.52
N GLU A 296 -24.27 8.55 15.61
CA GLU A 296 -24.57 7.91 16.89
C GLU A 296 -23.32 7.55 17.67
N PHE A 297 -22.26 7.08 16.96
CA PHE A 297 -20.99 6.82 17.58
C PHE A 297 -20.37 8.09 18.15
N ASP A 298 -20.26 9.16 17.33
CA ASP A 298 -19.70 10.46 17.72
C ASP A 298 -20.45 11.07 18.91
N GLY A 299 -21.78 11.08 18.83
CA GLY A 299 -22.63 11.56 19.93
C GLY A 299 -22.47 10.75 21.21
N THR A 300 -22.31 9.43 21.09
CA THR A 300 -22.13 8.52 22.22
C THR A 300 -20.76 8.76 22.86
N VAL A 301 -19.69 8.78 22.09
CA VAL A 301 -18.32 9.04 22.59
C VAL A 301 -18.26 10.42 23.25
N SER A 302 -18.80 11.46 22.61
CA SER A 302 -18.85 12.81 23.16
C SER A 302 -19.67 12.87 24.45
N GLN A 303 -20.81 12.19 24.51
CA GLN A 303 -21.68 12.17 25.70
C GLN A 303 -20.98 11.51 26.90
N TYR A 304 -20.27 10.41 26.68
CA TYR A 304 -19.55 9.72 27.77
C TYR A 304 -18.27 10.45 28.16
N ALA A 305 -17.53 11.07 27.21
CA ALA A 305 -16.27 11.75 27.49
C ALA A 305 -16.47 13.19 28.03
N PHE A 306 -17.51 13.93 27.55
CA PHE A 306 -17.68 15.35 27.83
C PHE A 306 -19.07 15.70 28.38
N PHE A 307 -19.92 14.73 28.59
CA PHE A 307 -21.33 14.90 29.03
C PHE A 307 -22.18 15.75 28.07
N THR A 308 -21.72 15.96 26.84
CA THR A 308 -22.44 16.67 25.79
C THR A 308 -22.24 15.97 24.45
N PRO A 309 -23.26 15.85 23.58
CA PRO A 309 -23.15 15.10 22.33
C PRO A 309 -22.17 15.68 21.29
N THR A 310 -21.71 16.91 21.47
CA THR A 310 -20.79 17.60 20.56
C THR A 310 -19.52 18.12 21.25
N GLY A 311 -19.26 17.67 22.47
CA GLY A 311 -18.16 18.19 23.28
C GLY A 311 -16.78 17.87 22.75
N SER A 312 -16.63 16.82 21.96
CA SER A 312 -15.37 16.38 21.35
C SER A 312 -15.08 16.98 19.96
N LEU A 313 -16.05 17.67 19.33
CA LEU A 313 -15.88 18.24 17.99
C LEU A 313 -14.82 19.38 18.05
N ASP A 314 -13.76 19.23 17.27
CA ASP A 314 -12.64 20.18 17.19
C ASP A 314 -12.69 21.00 15.89
N GLU A 315 -12.82 20.36 14.73
CA GLU A 315 -12.84 21.02 13.41
C GLU A 315 -13.88 20.41 12.45
N ASP A 316 -14.51 21.28 11.63
CA ASP A 316 -15.44 20.90 10.53
C ASP A 316 -14.69 20.57 9.23
N ARG A 317 -13.48 20.02 9.32
CA ARG A 317 -12.63 19.66 8.20
C ARG A 317 -11.59 18.66 8.63
N MET A 318 -11.04 17.95 7.65
CA MET A 318 -10.01 16.96 7.90
C MET A 318 -8.97 16.98 6.78
N ASP A 319 -7.71 16.96 7.15
CA ASP A 319 -6.59 16.82 6.23
C ASP A 319 -6.02 15.40 6.33
N MET A 320 -5.93 14.68 5.22
CA MET A 320 -5.34 13.34 5.15
C MET A 320 -4.10 13.33 4.27
N TRP A 321 -3.00 12.84 4.81
CA TRP A 321 -1.75 12.70 4.08
C TRP A 321 -1.64 11.36 3.39
N LEU A 322 -1.10 11.38 2.17
CA LEU A 322 -0.87 10.18 1.37
C LEU A 322 0.19 9.26 2.01
N PRO A 323 0.19 7.95 1.68
CA PRO A 323 1.18 6.99 2.14
C PRO A 323 2.55 7.26 1.50
N SER A 324 3.23 8.32 1.97
CA SER A 324 4.52 8.77 1.45
C SER A 324 5.63 7.76 1.73
N ALA A 325 6.60 7.65 0.82
CA ALA A 325 7.73 6.76 1.00
C ALA A 325 9.00 7.25 0.28
N LEU A 326 10.14 6.80 0.78
CA LEU A 326 11.41 6.81 0.04
C LEU A 326 11.64 5.43 -0.56
N ALA A 327 12.08 5.40 -1.81
CA ALA A 327 12.43 4.17 -2.48
C ALA A 327 13.85 4.22 -3.06
N PHE A 328 14.51 3.07 -2.99
CA PHE A 328 15.80 2.82 -3.60
C PHE A 328 15.71 1.59 -4.49
N ASP A 329 16.33 1.63 -5.67
CA ASP A 329 16.47 0.47 -6.53
C ASP A 329 17.90 0.34 -7.08
N PHE A 330 18.42 -0.88 -7.08
CA PHE A 330 19.66 -1.27 -7.74
C PHE A 330 19.39 -2.46 -8.64
N ASP A 331 19.66 -2.33 -9.93
CA ASP A 331 19.42 -3.39 -10.92
C ASP A 331 20.71 -3.70 -11.66
N TYR A 332 21.14 -4.95 -11.61
CA TYR A 332 22.40 -5.42 -12.15
C TYR A 332 22.19 -6.52 -13.20
N CYS A 333 22.88 -6.41 -14.33
CA CYS A 333 22.92 -7.45 -15.36
C CYS A 333 23.98 -8.49 -15.01
N VAL A 334 23.58 -9.63 -14.48
CA VAL A 334 24.47 -10.73 -14.07
C VAL A 334 25.04 -11.45 -15.29
N ALA A 335 24.19 -11.72 -16.27
CA ALA A 335 24.53 -12.38 -17.53
C ALA A 335 23.51 -11.98 -18.62
N PRO A 336 23.73 -12.27 -19.90
CA PRO A 336 22.76 -12.04 -20.95
C PRO A 336 21.40 -12.62 -20.58
N ARG A 337 20.35 -11.76 -20.50
CA ARG A 337 18.97 -12.09 -20.10
C ARG A 337 18.75 -12.35 -18.61
N PHE A 338 19.80 -12.39 -17.79
CA PHE A 338 19.67 -12.57 -16.35
C PHE A 338 20.03 -11.28 -15.61
N TYR A 339 19.13 -10.84 -14.77
CA TYR A 339 19.24 -9.64 -13.96
C TYR A 339 18.98 -9.96 -12.49
N ALA A 340 19.59 -9.20 -11.61
CA ALA A 340 19.26 -9.18 -10.18
C ALA A 340 18.91 -7.77 -9.77
N ASN A 341 17.77 -7.60 -9.13
CA ASN A 341 17.32 -6.31 -8.61
C ASN A 341 17.27 -6.37 -7.08
N LEU A 342 17.76 -5.32 -6.43
CA LEU A 342 17.52 -5.01 -5.03
C LEU A 342 16.63 -3.78 -4.99
N SER A 343 15.49 -3.87 -4.37
CA SER A 343 14.58 -2.75 -4.16
C SER A 343 14.22 -2.61 -2.70
N THR A 344 14.13 -1.37 -2.23
CA THR A 344 13.67 -1.05 -0.89
C THR A 344 12.67 0.09 -0.96
N VAL A 345 11.66 0.02 -0.11
CA VAL A 345 10.69 1.08 0.09
C VAL A 345 10.54 1.30 1.59
N PHE A 346 10.70 2.53 2.03
CA PHE A 346 10.53 2.92 3.43
C PHE A 346 9.36 3.87 3.53
N GLY A 347 8.29 3.44 4.21
CA GLY A 347 7.14 4.29 4.51
C GLY A 347 7.54 5.41 5.48
N ILE A 348 7.17 6.65 5.16
CA ILE A 348 7.44 7.83 5.98
C ILE A 348 6.13 8.57 6.20
N PRO A 349 5.50 8.42 7.38
CA PRO A 349 4.33 9.23 7.71
C PRO A 349 4.77 10.69 7.90
N LEU A 350 4.20 11.60 7.11
CA LEU A 350 4.53 13.03 7.16
C LEU A 350 3.64 13.80 8.15
N SER A 351 2.62 13.16 8.70
CA SER A 351 1.69 13.72 9.68
C SER A 351 1.11 12.59 10.55
N PRO A 352 0.61 12.88 11.75
CA PRO A 352 -0.21 11.94 12.54
C PRO A 352 -1.39 11.34 11.75
N ASN A 353 -2.03 12.14 10.89
CA ASN A 353 -3.17 11.73 10.05
C ASN A 353 -2.72 11.07 8.72
N ALA A 354 -1.47 10.61 8.62
CA ALA A 354 -0.99 9.96 7.41
C ALA A 354 -1.30 8.46 7.43
N VAL A 355 -1.74 7.94 6.29
CA VAL A 355 -1.69 6.49 6.08
C VAL A 355 -0.24 6.07 5.98
N VAL A 356 0.17 5.09 6.76
CA VAL A 356 1.53 4.53 6.75
C VAL A 356 1.63 3.49 5.66
N ARG A 357 2.64 3.64 4.78
CA ARG A 357 2.97 2.61 3.79
C ARG A 357 3.83 1.53 4.44
N SER A 358 3.51 0.26 4.19
CA SER A 358 4.38 -0.85 4.60
C SER A 358 5.77 -0.72 3.97
N SER A 359 6.79 -0.85 4.80
CA SER A 359 8.19 -0.87 4.38
C SER A 359 8.57 -2.25 3.84
N LEU A 360 9.39 -2.30 2.80
CA LEU A 360 9.84 -3.57 2.23
C LEU A 360 11.29 -3.53 1.73
N ILE A 361 11.91 -4.71 1.75
CA ILE A 361 13.15 -5.00 1.03
C ILE A 361 12.88 -6.21 0.14
N ALA A 362 13.29 -6.14 -1.13
CA ALA A 362 13.14 -7.26 -2.06
C ALA A 362 14.41 -7.49 -2.86
N ILE A 363 14.77 -8.77 -3.01
CA ILE A 363 15.82 -9.23 -3.94
C ILE A 363 15.12 -10.04 -5.02
N THR A 364 15.25 -9.60 -6.27
CA THR A 364 14.48 -10.15 -7.40
C THR A 364 15.42 -10.63 -8.50
N PRO A 365 15.78 -11.91 -8.54
CA PRO A 365 16.34 -12.52 -9.74
C PRO A 365 15.30 -12.54 -10.85
N ARG A 366 15.72 -12.20 -12.07
CA ARG A 366 14.84 -12.05 -13.21
C ARG A 366 15.51 -12.59 -14.47
N TYR A 367 14.76 -13.42 -15.23
CA TYR A 367 15.07 -13.82 -16.58
C TYR A 367 14.22 -13.01 -17.56
N GLU A 368 14.85 -12.35 -18.53
CA GLU A 368 14.17 -11.45 -19.44
C GLU A 368 14.53 -11.76 -20.88
N THR A 369 13.51 -11.97 -21.70
CA THR A 369 13.60 -12.04 -23.14
C THR A 369 12.71 -10.98 -23.77
N ARG A 370 12.75 -10.89 -25.07
CA ARG A 370 11.94 -9.96 -25.85
C ARG A 370 10.42 -10.08 -25.59
N ARG A 371 9.89 -11.32 -25.41
CA ARG A 371 8.46 -11.59 -25.27
C ARG A 371 8.05 -12.07 -23.88
N PHE A 372 9.00 -12.58 -23.13
CA PHE A 372 8.76 -13.26 -21.88
C PHE A 372 9.73 -12.73 -20.81
N GLU A 373 9.22 -12.52 -19.63
CA GLU A 373 9.98 -12.22 -18.42
C GLU A 373 9.43 -13.08 -17.29
N ALA A 374 10.31 -13.67 -16.51
CA ALA A 374 9.98 -14.36 -15.28
C ALA A 374 10.85 -13.81 -14.16
N SER A 375 10.27 -13.57 -13.02
CA SER A 375 10.97 -13.09 -11.83
C SER A 375 10.47 -13.81 -10.59
N MET A 376 11.37 -13.99 -9.62
CA MET A 376 11.09 -14.69 -8.37
C MET A 376 11.60 -13.83 -7.20
N PRO A 377 10.84 -12.79 -6.80
CA PRO A 377 11.23 -11.93 -5.71
C PRO A 377 11.23 -12.67 -4.38
N LEU A 378 12.27 -12.42 -3.57
CA LEU A 378 12.29 -12.69 -2.14
C LEU A 378 12.04 -11.35 -1.45
N VAL A 379 10.89 -11.21 -0.79
CA VAL A 379 10.41 -9.96 -0.21
C VAL A 379 10.31 -10.09 1.30
N ILE A 380 10.76 -9.07 2.01
CA ILE A 380 10.62 -8.94 3.46
C ILE A 380 9.82 -7.66 3.71
N HIS A 381 8.60 -7.80 4.22
CA HIS A 381 7.75 -6.69 4.64
C HIS A 381 7.98 -6.39 6.13
N GLU A 382 8.01 -5.10 6.49
CA GLU A 382 8.20 -4.62 7.87
C GLU A 382 9.39 -5.28 8.60
N PHE A 383 10.42 -5.68 7.83
CA PHE A 383 11.62 -6.36 8.33
C PHE A 383 11.34 -7.64 9.15
N LYS A 384 10.24 -8.33 8.82
CA LYS A 384 9.80 -9.57 9.49
C LYS A 384 10.12 -10.80 8.64
N GLU A 385 9.12 -11.60 8.36
CA GLU A 385 9.30 -12.86 7.66
C GLU A 385 9.55 -12.68 6.14
N PRO A 386 10.48 -13.46 5.54
CA PRO A 386 10.69 -13.45 4.11
C PRO A 386 9.58 -14.21 3.38
N HIS A 387 9.05 -13.61 2.32
CA HIS A 387 8.07 -14.21 1.42
C HIS A 387 8.66 -14.41 0.04
N LEU A 388 8.33 -15.55 -0.57
CA LEU A 388 8.71 -15.84 -1.95
C LEU A 388 7.56 -15.44 -2.87
N GLY A 389 7.89 -14.63 -3.87
CA GLY A 389 6.98 -14.22 -4.92
C GLY A 389 7.26 -14.91 -6.25
N LEU A 390 6.37 -14.71 -7.19
CA LEU A 390 6.49 -15.16 -8.57
C LEU A 390 5.77 -14.20 -9.51
N ALA A 391 6.46 -13.75 -10.56
CA ALA A 391 5.84 -12.89 -11.54
C ALA A 391 6.24 -13.27 -12.97
N PHE A 392 5.29 -13.08 -13.87
CA PHE A 392 5.43 -13.37 -15.30
C PHE A 392 4.97 -12.19 -16.13
N ARG A 393 5.70 -11.90 -17.20
CA ARG A 393 5.25 -11.05 -18.30
C ARG A 393 5.32 -11.81 -19.61
N TYR A 394 4.21 -11.85 -20.31
CA TYR A 394 4.18 -12.36 -21.68
C TYR A 394 3.59 -11.29 -22.59
N LYS A 395 4.45 -10.76 -23.49
CA LYS A 395 4.11 -9.63 -24.38
C LYS A 395 3.58 -8.42 -23.58
N TRP A 396 2.26 -8.18 -23.67
CA TRP A 396 1.57 -7.05 -23.01
C TRP A 396 0.95 -7.40 -21.67
N PHE A 397 0.92 -8.67 -21.31
CA PHE A 397 0.28 -9.19 -20.10
C PHE A 397 1.31 -9.38 -18.99
N VAL A 398 0.98 -8.90 -17.80
CA VAL A 398 1.77 -9.06 -16.58
C VAL A 398 0.88 -9.64 -15.49
N LEU A 399 1.37 -10.63 -14.77
CA LEU A 399 0.70 -11.24 -13.63
C LEU A 399 1.75 -11.64 -12.62
N GLY A 400 1.50 -11.44 -11.33
CA GLY A 400 2.40 -11.89 -10.29
C GLY A 400 1.85 -11.69 -8.89
N THR A 401 2.62 -12.21 -7.94
CA THR A 401 2.40 -12.11 -6.50
C THR A 401 3.74 -12.05 -5.78
N ASP A 402 3.82 -11.27 -4.73
CA ASP A 402 4.97 -11.29 -3.80
C ASP A 402 4.80 -12.33 -2.69
N ARG A 403 3.62 -13.00 -2.62
CA ARG A 403 3.25 -13.98 -1.58
C ARG A 403 2.72 -15.29 -2.19
N LEU A 404 3.62 -16.06 -2.80
CA LEU A 404 3.26 -17.34 -3.43
C LEU A 404 2.64 -18.33 -2.42
N GLY A 405 3.08 -18.30 -1.16
CA GLY A 405 2.54 -19.11 -0.09
C GLY A 405 1.04 -18.94 0.14
N ALA A 406 0.51 -17.73 -0.09
CA ALA A 406 -0.92 -17.43 0.04
C ALA A 406 -1.80 -18.25 -0.90
N PHE A 407 -1.29 -18.59 -2.08
CA PHE A 407 -2.01 -19.32 -3.12
C PHE A 407 -1.75 -20.82 -3.08
N THR A 408 -0.59 -21.23 -2.56
CA THR A 408 -0.21 -22.64 -2.48
C THR A 408 -0.69 -23.31 -1.20
N GLY A 409 -0.97 -22.54 -0.12
CA GLY A 409 -1.39 -23.06 1.16
C GLY A 409 -0.31 -23.91 1.88
N ILE A 410 0.96 -23.80 1.46
CA ILE A 410 2.06 -24.61 2.02
C ILE A 410 2.48 -24.09 3.39
N TRP A 411 2.34 -22.77 3.64
CA TRP A 411 2.69 -22.11 4.90
C TRP A 411 1.48 -21.35 5.46
N ASP A 412 1.54 -21.06 6.74
CA ASP A 412 0.65 -20.10 7.37
C ASP A 412 0.83 -18.74 6.69
N ASN A 413 -0.28 -18.07 6.41
CA ASN A 413 -0.24 -16.88 5.59
C ASN A 413 -0.84 -15.68 6.31
N THR A 414 -0.06 -14.61 6.46
CA THR A 414 -0.42 -13.36 7.12
C THR A 414 -0.93 -12.28 6.18
N GLY A 415 -0.97 -12.54 4.88
CA GLY A 415 -1.41 -11.55 3.90
C GLY A 415 -1.54 -12.09 2.49
N TYR A 416 -1.99 -11.24 1.60
CA TYR A 416 -2.17 -11.51 0.18
C TYR A 416 -1.56 -10.40 -0.66
N ASP A 417 -0.98 -10.78 -1.78
CA ASP A 417 -0.52 -9.86 -2.81
C ASP A 417 -0.87 -10.46 -4.17
N LEU A 418 -1.44 -9.64 -5.04
CA LEU A 418 -1.73 -10.00 -6.42
C LEU A 418 -1.68 -8.77 -7.30
N PHE A 419 -0.87 -8.83 -8.34
CA PHE A 419 -0.86 -7.78 -9.35
C PHE A 419 -1.06 -8.32 -10.77
N PHE A 420 -1.74 -7.52 -11.56
CA PHE A 420 -2.08 -7.82 -12.94
C PHE A 420 -1.98 -6.56 -13.79
N GLY A 421 -1.59 -6.67 -15.05
CA GLY A 421 -1.55 -5.51 -15.93
C GLY A 421 -1.58 -5.86 -17.42
N ILE A 422 -2.13 -4.92 -18.21
CA ILE A 422 -2.13 -4.94 -19.68
C ILE A 422 -1.40 -3.69 -20.16
N ILE A 423 -0.15 -3.88 -20.63
CA ILE A 423 0.76 -2.81 -20.99
C ILE A 423 1.28 -3.02 -22.42
N PHE A 424 1.00 -2.06 -23.30
CA PHE A 424 1.47 -2.09 -24.69
C PHE A 424 2.70 -1.19 -24.83
N ASN A 425 3.78 -1.77 -25.33
CA ASN A 425 5.03 -1.07 -25.57
C ASN A 425 5.28 -0.94 -27.07
N VAL A 426 5.56 0.26 -27.52
CA VAL A 426 5.84 0.56 -28.94
C VAL A 426 7.24 1.09 -29.08
N CYS A 427 8.00 0.49 -29.99
CA CYS A 427 9.33 0.91 -30.35
C CYS A 427 9.32 1.77 -31.63
N GLU A 428 10.31 2.62 -31.82
CA GLU A 428 10.48 3.41 -33.03
C GLU A 428 10.77 2.51 -34.23
N LYS A 429 9.96 2.59 -35.30
CA LYS A 429 10.21 1.91 -36.56
C LYS A 429 11.17 2.72 -37.41
N GLY A 430 12.37 2.22 -37.64
CA GLY A 430 13.13 2.55 -38.83
C GLY A 430 13.86 3.88 -38.87
N GLY A 431 14.88 4.02 -38.07
CA GLY A 431 16.07 4.72 -38.52
C GLY A 431 17.22 3.72 -38.59
N LYS A 432 18.14 3.82 -39.53
CA LYS A 432 19.30 2.96 -39.69
C LYS A 432 20.24 2.84 -38.47
N ARG A 433 19.81 3.26 -37.27
CA ARG A 433 20.60 3.40 -36.05
C ARG A 433 20.05 2.80 -34.76
N SER A 434 18.97 2.03 -34.77
CA SER A 434 18.53 1.37 -33.54
C SER A 434 18.26 -0.13 -33.76
N PRO A 435 19.28 -0.99 -33.53
CA PRO A 435 19.09 -2.44 -33.52
C PRO A 435 18.42 -2.95 -32.24
N THR A 436 17.76 -2.11 -31.45
CA THR A 436 17.48 -2.36 -30.02
C THR A 436 16.04 -2.55 -29.65
N CYS A 437 15.14 -2.16 -30.53
CA CYS A 437 13.73 -2.47 -30.34
C CYS A 437 13.35 -3.75 -31.08
N PRO A 438 12.61 -4.64 -30.45
CA PRO A 438 11.96 -5.71 -31.19
C PRO A 438 11.01 -5.09 -32.23
N ALA A 439 11.16 -5.50 -33.49
CA ALA A 439 10.21 -5.12 -34.52
C ALA A 439 8.85 -5.77 -34.21
N TYR A 440 8.00 -5.10 -33.45
CA TYR A 440 6.58 -5.39 -33.45
C TYR A 440 5.90 -4.49 -34.45
N SER A 441 5.65 -5.04 -35.64
CA SER A 441 4.54 -4.58 -36.44
C SER A 441 3.27 -5.06 -35.74
N LEU A 442 2.42 -4.13 -35.35
CA LEU A 442 1.00 -4.42 -35.29
C LEU A 442 0.60 -4.88 -36.69
N ARG A 443 0.41 -6.16 -36.88
CA ARG A 443 -0.40 -6.75 -37.92
C ARG A 443 -1.64 -7.27 -37.27
#